data_9e0fffbcc9f64fc4c1d4f45239915aa4
#
_entry.id   9e0fffbcc9f64fc4c1d4f45239915aa4
#
_cell.length_a   1.000
_cell.length_b   1.000
_cell.length_c   1.000
_cell.angle_alpha   90.00
_cell.angle_beta   90.00
_cell.angle_gamma   90.00
#
_symmetry.space_group_name_H-M   'P 1'
#
loop_
_entity.id
_entity.type
_entity.pdbx_description
1 polymer ?
#
loop_
_entity_poly.entity_id
_entity_poly.type
_entity_poly.pdbx_seq_one_letter_code
_entity_poly.pdbx_strand_id
1 'polypeptide(L)'
;GRQWRWQRLADGSQVAAISFAAEGAQALRLGVLAQELPAGAVLRFYGAAGDKVVEMPAAELAALRLTNEAAGLSGDAARMVWGPDTAGAQSTLEVQLPAGATPEQLRLAVPQLSHLTQTVAQASDGIGKNTAQIGDSGSCNVDIMCGSYQTEGRSVAKMVFTKGGSTYLCTGTLLNDTRNSQTPYFLSAAHC
;
A
#
# COMPACT_ATOMS: atom_id res chain seq x y z
N GLY A 1 0.96 14.48 -20.08
CA GLY A 1 0.55 14.07 -18.73
C GLY A 1 -0.82 14.67 -18.39
N ARG A 2 -1.62 13.95 -17.60
CA ARG A 2 -2.88 14.51 -17.10
C ARG A 2 -2.55 15.67 -16.18
N GLN A 3 -3.15 16.84 -16.42
CA GLN A 3 -2.99 17.98 -15.53
C GLN A 3 -3.95 17.87 -14.36
N TRP A 4 -3.46 18.15 -13.15
CA TRP A 4 -4.27 18.29 -11.95
C TRP A 4 -5.29 19.43 -12.13
N ARG A 5 -6.55 19.18 -11.75
CA ARG A 5 -7.59 20.21 -11.67
C ARG A 5 -7.80 20.53 -10.19
N TRP A 6 -7.24 21.65 -9.77
CA TRP A 6 -7.29 22.08 -8.39
C TRP A 6 -8.59 22.81 -8.08
N GLN A 7 -9.19 22.45 -6.96
CA GLN A 7 -10.33 23.12 -6.36
C GLN A 7 -9.92 23.68 -5.01
N ARG A 8 -10.19 24.96 -4.77
CA ARG A 8 -9.98 25.59 -3.46
C ARG A 8 -11.17 25.32 -2.58
N LEU A 9 -10.92 24.93 -1.33
CA LEU A 9 -11.91 24.71 -0.29
C LEU A 9 -12.09 25.96 0.57
N ALA A 10 -13.17 25.98 1.38
CA ALA A 10 -13.52 27.12 2.22
C ALA A 10 -12.47 27.47 3.28
N ASP A 11 -11.71 26.49 3.74
CA ASP A 11 -10.59 26.64 4.70
C ASP A 11 -9.29 27.14 4.06
N GLY A 12 -9.32 27.43 2.75
CA GLY A 12 -8.16 27.88 2.00
C GLY A 12 -7.23 26.75 1.51
N SER A 13 -7.49 25.51 1.88
CA SER A 13 -6.79 24.35 1.32
C SER A 13 -7.18 24.12 -0.16
N GLN A 14 -6.41 23.30 -0.86
CA GLN A 14 -6.68 22.96 -2.25
C GLN A 14 -6.69 21.45 -2.41
N VAL A 15 -7.61 20.93 -3.22
CA VAL A 15 -7.73 19.51 -3.51
C VAL A 15 -7.75 19.26 -5.01
N ALA A 16 -7.11 18.19 -5.43
CA ALA A 16 -7.21 17.68 -6.80
C ALA A 16 -7.13 16.16 -6.81
N ALA A 17 -7.84 15.52 -7.74
CA ALA A 17 -7.88 14.07 -7.84
C ALA A 17 -7.65 13.59 -9.27
N ILE A 18 -7.02 12.43 -9.40
CA ILE A 18 -6.84 11.72 -10.67
C ILE A 18 -7.25 10.27 -10.47
N SER A 19 -8.16 9.79 -11.32
CA SER A 19 -8.57 8.39 -11.34
C SER A 19 -7.84 7.62 -12.43
N PHE A 20 -7.44 6.42 -12.10
CA PHE A 20 -6.83 5.43 -12.98
C PHE A 20 -7.80 4.26 -13.12
N ALA A 21 -8.02 3.82 -14.35
CA ALA A 21 -8.87 2.68 -14.64
C ALA A 21 -8.09 1.63 -15.42
N ALA A 22 -8.30 0.36 -15.08
CA ALA A 22 -7.77 -0.79 -15.82
C ALA A 22 -8.86 -1.84 -15.96
N GLU A 23 -9.26 -2.10 -17.18
CA GLU A 23 -10.31 -3.06 -17.49
C GLU A 23 -9.93 -4.48 -17.01
N GLY A 24 -10.89 -5.20 -16.46
CA GLY A 24 -10.70 -6.55 -15.93
C GLY A 24 -10.03 -6.64 -14.57
N ALA A 25 -9.57 -5.51 -13.99
CA ALA A 25 -9.00 -5.54 -12.65
C ALA A 25 -10.08 -5.78 -11.59
N GLN A 26 -9.77 -6.68 -10.64
CA GLN A 26 -10.55 -6.88 -9.43
C GLN A 26 -10.09 -5.94 -8.31
N ALA A 27 -8.85 -5.49 -8.37
CA ALA A 27 -8.33 -4.41 -7.54
C ALA A 27 -7.15 -3.73 -8.24
N LEU A 28 -6.87 -2.49 -7.84
CA LEU A 28 -5.73 -1.70 -8.32
C LEU A 28 -4.90 -1.19 -7.14
N ARG A 29 -3.58 -1.12 -7.33
CA ARG A 29 -2.68 -0.38 -6.45
C ARG A 29 -1.90 0.64 -7.26
N LEU A 30 -1.74 1.82 -6.70
CA LEU A 30 -0.99 2.89 -7.34
C LEU A 30 0.41 2.97 -6.72
N GLY A 31 1.44 2.87 -7.55
CA GLY A 31 2.81 3.16 -7.16
C GLY A 31 3.07 4.64 -7.37
N VAL A 32 3.26 5.37 -6.28
CA VAL A 32 3.38 6.83 -6.27
C VAL A 32 4.81 7.23 -6.00
N LEU A 33 5.37 8.03 -6.89
CA LEU A 33 6.67 8.67 -6.71
C LEU A 33 6.44 10.07 -6.12
N ALA A 34 6.71 10.21 -4.83
CA ALA A 34 6.55 11.44 -4.07
C ALA A 34 7.91 12.17 -4.00
N GLN A 35 8.24 12.99 -5.02
CA GLN A 35 9.52 13.71 -5.06
C GLN A 35 9.52 14.91 -4.13
N GLU A 36 8.48 15.74 -4.20
CA GLU A 36 8.31 16.91 -3.34
C GLU A 36 6.84 17.01 -2.90
N LEU A 37 6.62 17.12 -1.59
CA LEU A 37 5.31 17.38 -1.01
C LEU A 37 5.43 18.52 0.01
N PRO A 38 4.54 19.52 -0.05
CA PRO A 38 4.43 20.52 0.99
C PRO A 38 4.15 19.89 2.36
N ALA A 39 4.73 20.46 3.41
CA ALA A 39 4.39 20.06 4.77
C ALA A 39 2.88 20.19 5.01
N GLY A 40 2.27 19.19 5.62
CA GLY A 40 0.82 19.14 5.83
C GLY A 40 0.00 18.68 4.61
N ALA A 41 0.61 18.37 3.48
CA ALA A 41 -0.10 17.72 2.37
C ALA A 41 -0.55 16.31 2.77
N VAL A 42 -1.68 15.87 2.21
CA VAL A 42 -2.26 14.54 2.43
C VAL A 42 -2.56 13.90 1.10
N LEU A 43 -2.11 12.67 0.91
CA LEU A 43 -2.54 11.81 -0.18
C LEU A 43 -3.71 10.95 0.30
N ARG A 44 -4.75 10.80 -0.52
CA ARG A 44 -5.87 9.89 -0.27
C ARG A 44 -6.01 8.91 -1.40
N PHE A 45 -6.26 7.67 -1.05
CA PHE A 45 -6.48 6.57 -2.00
C PHE A 45 -7.87 6.00 -1.76
N TYR A 46 -8.64 5.85 -2.85
CA TYR A 46 -9.95 5.23 -2.80
C TYR A 46 -10.33 4.66 -4.17
N GLY A 47 -11.21 3.66 -4.16
CA GLY A 47 -11.77 3.06 -5.36
C GLY A 47 -13.09 3.71 -5.79
N ALA A 48 -14.05 2.89 -6.21
CA ALA A 48 -15.39 3.34 -6.53
C ALA A 48 -16.18 3.77 -5.28
N ALA A 49 -17.36 4.34 -5.47
CA ALA A 49 -18.19 4.83 -4.37
C ALA A 49 -18.44 3.73 -3.30
N GLY A 50 -18.13 4.05 -2.05
CA GLY A 50 -18.30 3.15 -0.90
C GLY A 50 -17.01 2.52 -0.37
N ASP A 51 -15.89 2.66 -1.06
CA ASP A 51 -14.60 2.19 -0.59
C ASP A 51 -14.09 3.02 0.60
N LYS A 52 -13.33 2.35 1.47
CA LYS A 52 -12.63 3.02 2.56
C LYS A 52 -11.57 3.96 1.97
N VAL A 53 -11.61 5.22 2.35
CA VAL A 53 -10.55 6.19 2.05
C VAL A 53 -9.36 5.90 2.95
N VAL A 54 -8.18 5.72 2.36
CA VAL A 54 -6.91 5.58 3.10
C VAL A 54 -6.10 6.85 2.90
N GLU A 55 -5.72 7.45 4.01
CA GLU A 55 -4.91 8.68 4.03
C GLU A 55 -3.44 8.35 4.29
N MET A 56 -2.56 9.06 3.61
CA MET A 56 -1.12 9.04 3.80
C MET A 56 -0.62 10.50 3.91
N PRO A 57 -0.41 11.02 5.12
CA PRO A 57 0.13 12.36 5.33
C PRO A 57 1.58 12.50 4.82
N ALA A 58 1.96 13.69 4.38
CA ALA A 58 3.32 13.98 3.92
C ALA A 58 4.40 13.62 4.97
N ALA A 59 4.09 13.76 6.26
CA ALA A 59 4.99 13.36 7.34
C ALA A 59 5.26 11.85 7.36
N GLU A 60 4.25 11.03 7.11
CA GLU A 60 4.40 9.58 7.01
C GLU A 60 5.25 9.20 5.80
N LEU A 61 5.01 9.83 4.65
CA LEU A 61 5.81 9.62 3.44
C LEU A 61 7.27 10.02 3.62
N ALA A 62 7.52 11.11 4.37
CA ALA A 62 8.88 11.52 4.72
C ALA A 62 9.57 10.50 5.64
N ALA A 63 8.86 9.95 6.62
CA ALA A 63 9.38 8.90 7.49
C ALA A 63 9.69 7.61 6.72
N LEU A 64 8.81 7.18 5.81
CA LEU A 64 9.04 6.04 4.93
C LEU A 64 10.28 6.23 4.05
N ARG A 65 10.47 7.44 3.49
CA ARG A 65 11.66 7.76 2.72
C ARG A 65 12.93 7.58 3.56
N LEU A 66 12.98 8.10 4.77
CA LEU A 66 14.14 7.93 5.67
C LEU A 66 14.41 6.46 5.99
N THR A 67 13.36 5.67 6.21
CA THR A 67 13.47 4.23 6.41
C THR A 67 14.05 3.53 5.17
N ASN A 68 13.58 3.88 3.99
CA ASN A 68 14.08 3.35 2.72
C ASN A 68 15.56 3.73 2.48
N GLU A 69 15.94 4.98 2.77
CA GLU A 69 17.33 5.44 2.68
C GLU A 69 18.23 4.68 3.67
N ALA A 70 17.78 4.46 4.90
CA ALA A 70 18.49 3.65 5.88
C ALA A 70 18.64 2.17 5.47
N ALA A 71 17.70 1.66 4.67
CA ALA A 71 17.76 0.33 4.06
C ALA A 71 18.63 0.28 2.78
N GLY A 72 19.29 1.37 2.41
CA GLY A 72 20.20 1.44 1.27
C GLY A 72 19.56 1.84 -0.06
N LEU A 73 18.28 2.20 -0.08
CA LEU A 73 17.65 2.75 -1.27
C LEU A 73 18.04 4.22 -1.46
N SER A 74 18.05 4.71 -2.69
CA SER A 74 18.41 6.10 -3.00
C SER A 74 17.58 6.65 -4.17
N GLY A 75 17.60 7.97 -4.35
CA GLY A 75 16.91 8.63 -5.45
C GLY A 75 15.40 8.36 -5.46
N ASP A 76 14.86 8.05 -6.62
CA ASP A 76 13.44 7.77 -6.81
C ASP A 76 12.99 6.47 -6.11
N ALA A 77 13.88 5.47 -5.99
CA ALA A 77 13.56 4.23 -5.28
C ALA A 77 13.27 4.47 -3.79
N ALA A 78 13.96 5.39 -3.14
CA ALA A 78 13.69 5.76 -1.75
C ALA A 78 12.37 6.53 -1.57
N ARG A 79 11.90 7.19 -2.62
CA ARG A 79 10.69 8.04 -2.62
C ARG A 79 9.45 7.35 -3.18
N MET A 80 9.62 6.11 -3.66
CA MET A 80 8.53 5.32 -4.20
C MET A 80 7.70 4.72 -3.07
N VAL A 81 6.41 4.93 -3.12
CA VAL A 81 5.46 4.35 -2.16
C VAL A 81 4.31 3.68 -2.89
N TRP A 82 3.86 2.55 -2.37
CA TRP A 82 2.67 1.88 -2.86
C TRP A 82 1.46 2.26 -2.01
N GLY A 83 0.42 2.77 -2.66
CA GLY A 83 -0.89 2.94 -2.03
C GLY A 83 -1.50 1.59 -1.64
N PRO A 84 -2.64 1.61 -0.92
CA PRO A 84 -3.42 0.40 -0.64
C PRO A 84 -3.96 -0.19 -1.93
N ASP A 85 -4.39 -1.45 -1.88
CA ASP A 85 -5.26 -2.01 -2.89
C ASP A 85 -6.66 -1.41 -2.76
N THR A 86 -7.18 -0.91 -3.86
CA THR A 86 -8.55 -0.41 -3.98
C THR A 86 -9.36 -1.41 -4.80
N ALA A 87 -10.55 -1.78 -4.33
CA ALA A 87 -11.38 -2.76 -5.00
C ALA A 87 -11.89 -2.24 -6.34
N GLY A 88 -12.02 -3.16 -7.31
CA GLY A 88 -12.55 -2.89 -8.63
C GLY A 88 -11.52 -2.35 -9.64
N ALA A 89 -12.05 -1.96 -10.79
CA ALA A 89 -11.26 -1.57 -11.96
C ALA A 89 -10.83 -0.08 -11.94
N GLN A 90 -11.06 0.64 -10.84
CA GLN A 90 -10.71 2.04 -10.71
C GLN A 90 -10.06 2.35 -9.36
N SER A 91 -9.00 3.14 -9.39
CA SER A 91 -8.34 3.68 -8.20
C SER A 91 -8.12 5.17 -8.37
N THR A 92 -8.43 5.95 -7.34
CA THR A 92 -8.27 7.40 -7.35
C THR A 92 -7.19 7.81 -6.35
N LEU A 93 -6.29 8.65 -6.83
CA LEU A 93 -5.34 9.39 -6.00
C LEU A 93 -5.83 10.83 -5.90
N GLU A 94 -6.15 11.24 -4.69
CA GLU A 94 -6.47 12.62 -4.34
C GLU A 94 -5.33 13.24 -3.55
N VAL A 95 -5.01 14.49 -3.84
CA VAL A 95 -4.01 15.26 -3.10
C VAL A 95 -4.70 16.48 -2.50
N GLN A 96 -4.55 16.66 -1.20
CA GLN A 96 -4.92 17.88 -0.52
C GLN A 96 -3.65 18.64 -0.12
N LEU A 97 -3.59 19.90 -0.51
CA LEU A 97 -2.57 20.85 -0.08
C LEU A 97 -3.13 21.73 1.03
N PRO A 98 -2.38 22.00 2.11
CA PRO A 98 -2.82 22.88 3.17
C PRO A 98 -2.98 24.32 2.68
N ALA A 99 -3.71 25.14 3.42
CA ALA A 99 -3.82 26.57 3.14
C ALA A 99 -2.42 27.21 3.07
N GLY A 100 -2.19 28.03 2.06
CA GLY A 100 -0.91 28.69 1.81
C GLY A 100 0.10 27.89 0.98
N ALA A 101 -0.10 26.59 0.80
CA ALA A 101 0.68 25.82 -0.16
C ALA A 101 0.14 25.98 -1.58
N THR A 102 1.02 25.84 -2.57
CA THR A 102 0.67 25.97 -3.99
C THR A 102 0.98 24.69 -4.78
N PRO A 103 0.25 24.44 -5.90
CA PRO A 103 0.49 23.28 -6.73
C PRO A 103 1.91 23.16 -7.29
N GLU A 104 2.61 24.27 -7.45
CA GLU A 104 3.99 24.32 -7.97
C GLU A 104 5.00 23.71 -7.01
N GLN A 105 4.66 23.62 -5.72
CA GLN A 105 5.46 22.98 -4.68
C GLN A 105 5.28 21.45 -4.65
N LEU A 106 4.36 20.92 -5.48
CA LEU A 106 4.08 19.51 -5.57
C LEU A 106 4.82 18.89 -6.77
N ARG A 107 5.64 17.87 -6.49
CA ARG A 107 6.21 17.00 -7.52
C ARG A 107 5.84 15.55 -7.20
N LEU A 108 4.83 15.07 -7.91
CA LEU A 108 4.25 13.77 -7.71
C LEU A 108 3.95 13.11 -9.06
N ALA A 109 4.28 11.84 -9.17
CA ALA A 109 3.96 11.02 -10.33
C ALA A 109 3.39 9.66 -9.91
N VAL A 110 2.67 9.03 -10.81
CA VAL A 110 2.21 7.64 -10.68
C VAL A 110 2.82 6.84 -11.83
N PRO A 111 4.10 6.45 -11.73
CA PRO A 111 4.80 5.74 -12.80
C PRO A 111 4.39 4.28 -12.93
N GLN A 112 3.77 3.71 -11.90
CA GLN A 112 3.43 2.29 -11.84
C GLN A 112 2.00 2.09 -11.36
N LEU A 113 1.37 1.05 -11.88
CA LEU A 113 0.06 0.58 -11.47
C LEU A 113 0.14 -0.94 -11.37
N SER A 114 -0.34 -1.50 -10.26
CA SER A 114 -0.50 -2.94 -10.10
C SER A 114 -1.94 -3.32 -10.44
N HIS A 115 -2.09 -4.14 -11.46
CA HIS A 115 -3.35 -4.72 -11.89
C HIS A 115 -3.54 -6.07 -11.20
N LEU A 116 -4.51 -6.18 -10.32
CA LEU A 116 -4.81 -7.39 -9.57
C LEU A 116 -6.02 -8.10 -10.19
N THR A 117 -5.84 -9.35 -10.57
CA THR A 117 -6.92 -10.20 -11.08
C THR A 117 -7.78 -10.81 -9.97
N GLN A 118 -7.35 -10.65 -8.73
CA GLN A 118 -8.07 -11.00 -7.50
C GLN A 118 -7.80 -9.91 -6.47
N THR A 119 -8.74 -9.65 -5.58
CA THR A 119 -8.45 -8.79 -4.42
C THR A 119 -7.51 -9.50 -3.46
N VAL A 120 -6.76 -8.74 -2.64
CA VAL A 120 -5.89 -9.33 -1.61
C VAL A 120 -6.71 -10.16 -0.60
N ALA A 121 -7.95 -9.75 -0.33
CA ALA A 121 -8.89 -10.52 0.48
C ALA A 121 -9.29 -11.84 -0.20
N GLN A 122 -9.71 -11.80 -1.46
CA GLN A 122 -10.06 -13.01 -2.23
C GLN A 122 -8.89 -13.99 -2.38
N ALA A 123 -7.68 -13.48 -2.60
CA ALA A 123 -6.47 -14.30 -2.63
C ALA A 123 -6.19 -14.98 -1.29
N SER A 124 -6.71 -14.42 -0.18
CA SER A 124 -6.64 -15.02 1.15
C SER A 124 -7.77 -16.02 1.39
N ASP A 125 -8.98 -15.72 0.90
CA ASP A 125 -10.17 -16.56 1.08
C ASP A 125 -10.15 -17.77 0.13
N GLY A 126 -9.46 -17.65 -1.02
CA GLY A 126 -9.28 -18.74 -1.97
C GLY A 126 -8.40 -19.90 -1.44
N ILE A 127 -7.76 -19.71 -0.28
CA ILE A 127 -7.04 -20.77 0.45
C ILE A 127 -8.01 -21.64 1.26
N GLY A 128 -9.27 -21.33 1.29
CA GLY A 128 -10.23 -22.08 2.07
C GLY A 128 -11.34 -22.71 1.25
N LYS A 129 -11.30 -24.00 1.06
CA LYS A 129 -12.41 -24.97 0.94
C LYS A 129 -12.42 -25.89 -0.27
N ASN A 130 -11.46 -25.86 -1.17
CA ASN A 130 -11.32 -26.93 -2.18
C ASN A 130 -9.91 -27.53 -2.09
N THR A 131 -9.81 -28.63 -1.39
CA THR A 131 -8.58 -29.39 -1.11
C THR A 131 -7.89 -29.99 -2.35
N ALA A 132 -8.24 -29.54 -3.52
CA ALA A 132 -7.74 -30.05 -4.80
C ALA A 132 -6.81 -29.07 -5.53
N GLN A 133 -6.53 -27.87 -4.97
CA GLN A 133 -5.68 -26.87 -5.62
C GLN A 133 -4.33 -26.71 -4.92
N ILE A 134 -3.28 -26.54 -5.72
CA ILE A 134 -1.92 -26.27 -5.22
C ILE A 134 -1.95 -24.99 -4.36
N GLY A 135 -1.55 -25.11 -3.11
CA GLY A 135 -1.53 -23.99 -2.14
C GLY A 135 -2.66 -24.01 -1.11
N ASP A 136 -3.60 -24.93 -1.19
CA ASP A 136 -4.61 -25.11 -0.16
C ASP A 136 -4.00 -25.65 1.14
N SER A 137 -4.48 -25.13 2.27
CA SER A 137 -4.13 -25.66 3.59
C SER A 137 -4.63 -27.08 3.72
N GLY A 138 -3.78 -27.99 4.20
CA GLY A 138 -4.21 -29.34 4.54
C GLY A 138 -5.30 -29.33 5.62
N SER A 139 -6.14 -30.36 5.66
CA SER A 139 -7.23 -30.49 6.63
C SER A 139 -6.76 -30.55 8.09
N CYS A 140 -5.46 -30.77 8.32
CA CYS A 140 -4.83 -30.77 9.64
C CYS A 140 -4.38 -29.36 10.10
N ASN A 141 -4.42 -28.37 9.24
CA ASN A 141 -4.08 -26.99 9.62
C ASN A 141 -5.29 -26.35 10.33
N VAL A 142 -5.03 -25.81 11.49
CA VAL A 142 -6.04 -25.11 12.29
C VAL A 142 -5.98 -23.63 11.97
N ASP A 143 -7.13 -23.04 11.64
CA ASP A 143 -7.24 -21.59 11.49
C ASP A 143 -6.88 -20.91 12.80
N ILE A 144 -6.01 -19.92 12.75
CA ILE A 144 -5.54 -19.16 13.92
C ILE A 144 -6.70 -18.54 14.72
N MET A 145 -7.80 -18.21 14.06
CA MET A 145 -9.00 -17.68 14.71
C MET A 145 -9.76 -18.75 15.51
N CYS A 146 -9.55 -20.03 15.21
CA CYS A 146 -10.14 -21.16 15.93
C CYS A 146 -9.25 -21.70 17.07
N GLY A 147 -8.00 -21.21 17.16
CA GLY A 147 -7.02 -21.65 18.14
C GLY A 147 -6.70 -20.59 19.20
N SER A 148 -5.79 -20.94 20.13
CA SER A 148 -5.30 -20.04 21.18
C SER A 148 -4.10 -19.19 20.76
N TYR A 149 -3.74 -19.15 19.48
CA TYR A 149 -2.51 -18.53 18.95
C TYR A 149 -2.71 -17.10 18.42
N GLN A 150 -3.74 -16.42 18.86
CA GLN A 150 -4.06 -15.05 18.37
C GLN A 150 -2.99 -14.03 18.77
N THR A 151 -2.30 -14.24 19.88
CA THR A 151 -1.21 -13.37 20.32
C THR A 151 -0.02 -13.48 19.39
N GLU A 152 0.38 -14.70 19.04
CA GLU A 152 1.47 -15.00 18.11
C GLU A 152 1.13 -14.50 16.69
N GLY A 153 -0.13 -14.60 16.32
CA GLY A 153 -0.64 -14.12 15.03
C GLY A 153 -0.44 -12.62 14.80
N ARG A 154 -0.33 -11.82 15.87
CA ARG A 154 -0.06 -10.37 15.76
C ARG A 154 1.33 -10.05 15.21
N SER A 155 2.26 -10.98 15.30
CA SER A 155 3.61 -10.84 14.74
C SER A 155 3.70 -11.26 13.28
N VAL A 156 2.67 -11.92 12.75
CA VAL A 156 2.64 -12.41 11.36
C VAL A 156 2.01 -11.37 10.44
N ALA A 157 2.67 -11.06 9.33
CA ALA A 157 2.16 -10.11 8.35
C ALA A 157 2.15 -10.71 6.94
N LYS A 158 1.09 -10.42 6.20
CA LYS A 158 1.04 -10.62 4.76
C LYS A 158 1.85 -9.53 4.08
N MET A 159 2.75 -9.93 3.20
CA MET A 159 3.53 -9.05 2.34
C MET A 159 2.87 -8.97 0.96
N VAL A 160 2.69 -7.77 0.47
CA VAL A 160 2.24 -7.51 -0.92
C VAL A 160 3.28 -6.63 -1.58
N PHE A 161 3.95 -7.14 -2.59
CA PHE A 161 4.99 -6.39 -3.28
C PHE A 161 4.91 -6.59 -4.80
N THR A 162 5.42 -5.61 -5.54
CA THR A 162 5.42 -5.61 -7.00
C THR A 162 6.85 -5.69 -7.51
N LYS A 163 7.12 -6.65 -8.40
CA LYS A 163 8.42 -6.85 -9.04
C LYS A 163 8.20 -7.26 -10.50
N GLY A 164 8.89 -6.59 -11.43
CA GLY A 164 8.81 -6.92 -12.85
C GLY A 164 7.40 -6.79 -13.45
N GLY A 165 6.56 -5.87 -12.94
CA GLY A 165 5.18 -5.67 -13.40
C GLY A 165 4.17 -6.65 -12.80
N SER A 166 4.59 -7.63 -12.02
CA SER A 166 3.72 -8.59 -11.32
C SER A 166 3.66 -8.30 -9.83
N THR A 167 2.52 -8.56 -9.22
CA THR A 167 2.31 -8.44 -7.76
C THR A 167 2.31 -9.81 -7.13
N TYR A 168 3.04 -9.95 -6.04
CA TYR A 168 3.25 -11.19 -5.31
C TYR A 168 2.74 -11.06 -3.88
N LEU A 169 2.29 -12.18 -3.33
CA LEU A 169 1.92 -12.33 -1.95
C LEU A 169 2.94 -13.23 -1.25
N CYS A 170 3.37 -12.81 -0.07
CA CYS A 170 4.22 -13.58 0.81
C CYS A 170 3.77 -13.40 2.25
N THR A 171 4.33 -14.20 3.13
CA THR A 171 4.12 -14.07 4.57
C THR A 171 5.46 -13.90 5.26
N GLY A 172 5.49 -13.11 6.30
CA GLY A 172 6.66 -13.00 7.17
C GLY A 172 6.26 -12.74 8.60
N THR A 173 7.23 -12.81 9.49
CA THR A 173 7.03 -12.72 10.94
C THR A 173 7.98 -11.71 11.54
N LEU A 174 7.45 -10.82 12.35
CA LEU A 174 8.25 -9.91 13.17
C LEU A 174 8.89 -10.71 14.31
N LEU A 175 10.19 -10.56 14.46
CA LEU A 175 10.98 -11.24 15.49
C LEU A 175 11.50 -10.21 16.50
N ASN A 176 11.63 -10.67 17.74
CA ASN A 176 12.34 -9.93 18.77
C ASN A 176 13.75 -10.54 18.95
N ASP A 177 14.71 -9.73 19.36
CA ASP A 177 16.04 -10.21 19.74
C ASP A 177 16.12 -10.52 21.24
N THR A 178 17.15 -11.28 21.62
CA THR A 178 17.37 -11.68 23.02
C THR A 178 17.66 -10.49 23.96
N ARG A 179 18.04 -9.33 23.40
CA ARG A 179 18.31 -8.10 24.13
C ARG A 179 17.10 -7.20 24.24
N ASN A 180 15.99 -7.56 23.59
CA ASN A 180 14.78 -6.75 23.51
C ASN A 180 15.07 -5.31 23.06
N SER A 181 15.91 -5.18 22.02
CA SER A 181 16.40 -3.90 21.51
C SER A 181 15.34 -3.07 20.79
N GLN A 182 14.14 -3.60 20.59
CA GLN A 182 13.07 -3.01 19.78
C GLN A 182 13.43 -2.88 18.28
N THR A 183 14.51 -3.54 17.84
CA THR A 183 14.87 -3.57 16.43
C THR A 183 13.86 -4.45 15.68
N PRO A 184 13.16 -3.94 14.63
CA PRO A 184 12.11 -4.69 13.96
C PRO A 184 12.69 -5.68 12.96
N TYR A 185 13.21 -6.80 13.43
CA TYR A 185 13.64 -7.89 12.55
C TYR A 185 12.42 -8.58 11.95
N PHE A 186 12.40 -8.70 10.63
CA PHE A 186 11.32 -9.37 9.92
C PHE A 186 11.85 -10.55 9.12
N LEU A 187 11.39 -11.74 9.45
CA LEU A 187 11.79 -12.98 8.80
C LEU A 187 10.79 -13.36 7.70
N SER A 188 11.29 -13.64 6.52
CA SER A 188 10.53 -14.20 5.42
C SER A 188 11.40 -15.14 4.59
N ALA A 189 10.84 -15.77 3.56
CA ALA A 189 11.59 -16.66 2.69
C ALA A 189 12.42 -15.87 1.66
N ALA A 190 13.59 -16.41 1.28
CA ALA A 190 14.49 -15.75 0.32
C ALA A 190 13.88 -15.54 -1.07
N HIS A 191 12.91 -16.35 -1.46
CA HIS A 191 12.20 -16.19 -2.74
C HIS A 191 11.15 -15.07 -2.71
N CYS A 192 10.78 -14.61 -1.51
CA CYS A 192 9.92 -13.45 -1.34
C CYS A 192 10.70 -12.15 -1.59
#